data_f23636ddadbe1f0b590f81e5c9518eb8
#
_entry.id   f23636ddadbe1f0b590f81e5c9518eb8
#
_cell.length_a   1.000
_cell.length_b   1.000
_cell.length_c   1.000
_cell.angle_alpha   90.00
_cell.angle_beta   90.00
_cell.angle_gamma   90.00
#
_symmetry.space_group_name_H-M   'P 1'
#
loop_
_entity.id
_entity.type
_entity.pdbx_description
1 polymer ?
#
loop_
_entity_poly.entity_id
_entity_poly.type
_entity_poly.pdbx_seq_one_letter_code
_entity_poly.pdbx_strand_id
1 'polypeptide(L)'
;CTTKTLYNEKTLIGRLHQYFLIYFETFSVPTADTLFLLILSILTLESAHSIRFLYQHFLSGITEKSLNVFYYVCSYAKVDYSRFMNTTVRITLKLIPDSLQTQPVFLCVDDTMVSKFGTKFENVSKLFDHAAHNGSNYLNGHCFVSVMLCVPVWNRDKVSYLSVPLGYRMWQKKESKLELAASMIRQVMPEFHSKDHIIILLMVGALYCYRKNENKIV
;
A
#
# COMPACT_ATOMS: atom_id res chain seq x y z
N CYS A 1 -13.55 -5.41 28.95
CA CYS A 1 -13.81 -4.19 28.15
C CYS A 1 -14.55 -4.61 26.90
N THR A 2 -15.82 -4.29 26.78
CA THR A 2 -16.64 -4.71 25.64
C THR A 2 -16.21 -3.94 24.38
N THR A 3 -16.12 -4.60 23.24
CA THR A 3 -15.75 -4.09 21.91
C THR A 3 -16.49 -2.79 21.52
N LYS A 4 -17.69 -2.56 22.07
CA LYS A 4 -18.47 -1.32 21.88
C LYS A 4 -17.79 -0.04 22.42
N THR A 5 -16.93 -0.17 23.43
CA THR A 5 -16.23 1.01 24.01
C THR A 5 -15.03 1.43 23.18
N LEU A 6 -14.42 0.50 22.45
CA LEU A 6 -13.25 0.75 21.61
C LEU A 6 -13.57 1.64 20.40
N TYR A 7 -14.77 1.52 19.83
CA TYR A 7 -15.19 2.20 18.60
C TYR A 7 -16.02 3.48 18.83
N ASN A 8 -15.90 4.07 20.01
CA ASN A 8 -16.56 5.35 20.27
C ASN A 8 -15.97 6.45 19.39
N GLU A 9 -16.75 7.06 18.51
CA GLU A 9 -16.35 8.09 17.56
C GLU A 9 -15.69 9.33 18.18
N LYS A 10 -15.92 9.56 19.49
CA LYS A 10 -15.27 10.64 20.25
C LYS A 10 -13.81 10.34 20.59
N THR A 11 -13.39 9.07 20.49
CA THR A 11 -12.01 8.65 20.77
C THR A 11 -11.16 8.65 19.50
N LEU A 12 -9.82 8.74 19.67
CA LEU A 12 -8.88 8.62 18.55
C LEU A 12 -9.06 7.28 17.81
N ILE A 13 -9.22 6.19 18.55
CA ILE A 13 -9.42 4.84 17.97
C ILE A 13 -10.73 4.78 17.18
N GLY A 14 -11.80 5.37 17.71
CA GLY A 14 -13.09 5.42 17.01
C GLY A 14 -13.00 6.22 15.70
N ARG A 15 -12.31 7.37 15.70
CA ARG A 15 -12.08 8.16 14.47
C ARG A 15 -11.23 7.39 13.46
N LEU A 16 -10.21 6.70 13.92
CA LEU A 16 -9.38 5.84 13.08
C LEU A 16 -10.21 4.70 12.47
N HIS A 17 -11.07 4.06 13.27
CA HIS A 17 -11.99 3.03 12.79
C HIS A 17 -12.92 3.58 11.69
N GLN A 18 -13.53 4.76 11.89
CA GLN A 18 -14.37 5.41 10.88
C GLN A 18 -13.60 5.67 9.57
N TYR A 19 -12.34 6.10 9.67
CA TYR A 19 -11.49 6.30 8.49
C TYR A 19 -11.30 4.99 7.70
N PHE A 20 -11.15 3.85 8.38
CA PHE A 20 -10.95 2.56 7.71
C PHE A 20 -12.24 1.90 7.19
N LEU A 21 -13.43 2.34 7.61
CA LEU A 21 -14.70 1.72 7.18
C LEU A 21 -14.81 1.63 5.66
N ILE A 22 -14.42 2.66 4.93
CA ILE A 22 -14.47 2.69 3.46
C ILE A 22 -13.62 1.58 2.81
N TYR A 23 -12.55 1.14 3.48
CA TYR A 23 -11.72 0.03 3.02
C TYR A 23 -12.32 -1.33 3.39
N PHE A 24 -13.15 -1.36 4.42
CA PHE A 24 -13.68 -2.59 4.99
C PHE A 24 -15.07 -2.98 4.47
N GLU A 25 -15.69 -2.15 3.64
CA GLU A 25 -17.04 -2.39 3.10
C GLU A 25 -17.23 -3.75 2.41
N THR A 26 -16.17 -4.36 1.88
CA THR A 26 -16.22 -5.66 1.21
C THR A 26 -16.05 -6.85 2.12
N PHE A 27 -15.64 -6.61 3.37
CA PHE A 27 -15.41 -7.68 4.33
C PHE A 27 -16.64 -7.96 5.19
N SER A 28 -16.75 -9.20 5.66
CA SER A 28 -17.66 -9.48 6.78
C SER A 28 -17.23 -8.69 8.02
N VAL A 29 -18.20 -8.32 8.85
CA VAL A 29 -17.92 -7.56 10.09
C VAL A 29 -16.84 -8.21 10.96
N PRO A 30 -16.83 -9.55 11.20
CA PRO A 30 -15.77 -10.17 11.99
C PRO A 30 -14.38 -10.07 11.36
N THR A 31 -14.30 -10.11 10.02
CA THR A 31 -13.03 -9.96 9.27
C THR A 31 -12.54 -8.53 9.35
N ALA A 32 -13.41 -7.55 9.10
CA ALA A 32 -13.11 -6.12 9.19
C ALA A 32 -12.59 -5.74 10.57
N ASP A 33 -13.27 -6.18 11.63
CA ASP A 33 -12.87 -5.97 13.01
C ASP A 33 -11.49 -6.59 13.32
N THR A 34 -11.23 -7.80 12.85
CA THR A 34 -9.92 -8.46 13.04
C THR A 34 -8.80 -7.73 12.30
N LEU A 35 -9.06 -7.27 11.07
CA LEU A 35 -8.09 -6.47 10.29
C LEU A 35 -7.82 -5.13 10.96
N PHE A 36 -8.86 -4.46 11.47
CA PHE A 36 -8.69 -3.19 12.19
C PHE A 36 -7.83 -3.36 13.45
N LEU A 37 -8.04 -4.41 14.22
CA LEU A 37 -7.21 -4.71 15.41
C LEU A 37 -5.75 -4.97 15.03
N LEU A 38 -5.49 -5.67 13.92
CA LEU A 38 -4.13 -5.85 13.40
C LEU A 38 -3.49 -4.52 12.99
N ILE A 39 -4.22 -3.67 12.26
CA ILE A 39 -3.73 -2.33 11.88
C ILE A 39 -3.44 -1.51 13.14
N LEU A 40 -4.35 -1.51 14.11
CA LEU A 40 -4.15 -0.80 15.36
C LEU A 40 -2.89 -1.27 16.11
N SER A 41 -2.64 -2.58 16.12
CA SER A 41 -1.44 -3.13 16.76
C SER A 41 -0.15 -2.70 16.07
N ILE A 42 -0.14 -2.65 14.72
CA ILE A 42 1.00 -2.17 13.94
C ILE A 42 1.26 -0.68 14.18
N LEU A 43 0.20 0.12 14.29
CA LEU A 43 0.31 1.56 14.55
C LEU A 43 0.74 1.90 15.99
N THR A 44 0.50 0.99 16.93
CA THR A 44 0.78 1.22 18.36
C THR A 44 2.16 0.73 18.77
N LEU A 45 2.64 -0.35 18.19
CA LEU A 45 3.93 -0.94 18.53
C LEU A 45 5.04 -0.37 17.64
N GLU A 46 6.21 -0.11 18.23
CA GLU A 46 7.38 0.41 17.51
C GLU A 46 7.90 -0.53 16.41
N SER A 47 7.62 -1.84 16.56
CA SER A 47 8.02 -2.85 15.58
C SER A 47 6.99 -3.95 15.43
N ALA A 48 6.79 -4.43 14.19
CA ALA A 48 5.84 -5.49 13.85
C ALA A 48 6.59 -6.69 13.29
N HIS A 49 7.18 -7.51 14.17
CA HIS A 49 7.99 -8.67 13.74
C HIS A 49 7.16 -9.84 13.21
N SER A 50 6.01 -10.12 13.83
CA SER A 50 5.12 -11.22 13.44
C SER A 50 3.72 -11.03 14.04
N ILE A 51 2.73 -11.72 13.49
CA ILE A 51 1.37 -11.75 14.06
C ILE A 51 1.40 -12.24 15.52
N ARG A 52 2.24 -13.24 15.83
CA ARG A 52 2.42 -13.73 17.20
C ARG A 52 2.96 -12.65 18.13
N PHE A 53 3.93 -11.88 17.68
CA PHE A 53 4.48 -10.75 18.42
C PHE A 53 3.39 -9.70 18.70
N LEU A 54 2.63 -9.29 17.67
CA LEU A 54 1.52 -8.34 17.82
C LEU A 54 0.47 -8.85 18.81
N TYR A 55 0.16 -10.15 18.75
CA TYR A 55 -0.79 -10.76 19.66
C TYR A 55 -0.31 -10.74 21.11
N GLN A 56 0.92 -11.18 21.37
CA GLN A 56 1.48 -11.27 22.71
C GLN A 56 1.66 -9.91 23.39
N HIS A 57 2.03 -8.88 22.62
CA HIS A 57 2.39 -7.57 23.19
C HIS A 57 1.25 -6.53 23.14
N PHE A 58 0.17 -6.80 22.42
CA PHE A 58 -0.91 -5.83 22.30
C PHE A 58 -2.30 -6.49 22.22
N LEU A 59 -2.54 -7.36 21.23
CA LEU A 59 -3.88 -7.83 20.92
C LEU A 59 -4.52 -8.63 22.03
N SER A 60 -3.78 -9.50 22.72
CA SER A 60 -4.30 -10.31 23.84
C SER A 60 -4.83 -9.47 25.00
N GLY A 61 -4.38 -8.22 25.13
CA GLY A 61 -4.86 -7.29 26.18
C GLY A 61 -6.13 -6.51 25.80
N ILE A 62 -6.51 -6.49 24.51
CA ILE A 62 -7.62 -5.65 24.03
C ILE A 62 -8.77 -6.44 23.40
N THR A 63 -8.62 -7.73 23.15
CA THR A 63 -9.65 -8.57 22.52
C THR A 63 -9.63 -9.99 23.05
N GLU A 64 -10.81 -10.61 23.08
CA GLU A 64 -11.00 -12.04 23.41
C GLU A 64 -10.71 -12.98 22.22
N LYS A 65 -10.38 -12.43 21.03
CA LYS A 65 -10.05 -13.24 19.85
C LYS A 65 -8.75 -14.00 20.09
N SER A 66 -8.72 -15.28 19.74
CA SER A 66 -7.51 -16.10 19.83
C SER A 66 -6.50 -15.76 18.73
N LEU A 67 -5.22 -16.08 18.95
CA LEU A 67 -4.15 -15.92 17.95
C LEU A 67 -4.48 -16.56 16.60
N ASN A 68 -5.16 -17.72 16.62
CA ASN A 68 -5.53 -18.43 15.38
C ASN A 68 -6.50 -17.64 14.51
N VAL A 69 -7.36 -16.79 15.08
CA VAL A 69 -8.27 -15.93 14.29
C VAL A 69 -7.48 -14.95 13.44
N PHE A 70 -6.41 -14.38 13.97
CA PHE A 70 -5.53 -13.45 13.24
C PHE A 70 -4.76 -14.16 12.14
N TYR A 71 -4.22 -15.34 12.41
CA TYR A 71 -3.58 -16.16 11.36
C TYR A 71 -4.58 -16.53 10.25
N TYR A 72 -5.80 -16.93 10.64
CA TYR A 72 -6.83 -17.29 9.66
C TYR A 72 -7.18 -16.12 8.74
N VAL A 73 -7.40 -14.94 9.29
CA VAL A 73 -7.72 -13.76 8.49
C VAL A 73 -6.57 -13.38 7.55
N CYS A 74 -5.33 -13.40 8.02
CA CYS A 74 -4.16 -13.10 7.17
C CYS A 74 -3.93 -14.13 6.06
N SER A 75 -4.35 -15.39 6.26
CA SER A 75 -4.13 -16.48 5.29
C SER A 75 -5.29 -16.66 4.31
N TYR A 76 -6.52 -16.39 4.74
CA TYR A 76 -7.72 -16.80 4.00
C TYR A 76 -8.69 -15.67 3.71
N ALA A 77 -8.52 -14.46 4.26
CA ALA A 77 -9.38 -13.35 3.90
C ALA A 77 -9.20 -13.00 2.41
N LYS A 78 -10.32 -12.95 1.70
CA LYS A 78 -10.33 -12.51 0.29
C LYS A 78 -10.24 -10.99 0.27
N VAL A 79 -9.06 -10.46 -0.05
CA VAL A 79 -8.81 -9.02 -0.16
C VAL A 79 -8.93 -8.58 -1.60
N ASP A 80 -9.84 -7.67 -1.89
CA ASP A 80 -9.88 -6.98 -3.18
C ASP A 80 -8.84 -5.85 -3.20
N TYR A 81 -7.61 -6.20 -3.55
CA TYR A 81 -6.50 -5.24 -3.66
C TYR A 81 -6.77 -4.14 -4.67
N SER A 82 -7.55 -4.43 -5.73
CA SER A 82 -7.92 -3.45 -6.74
C SER A 82 -8.77 -2.35 -6.13
N ARG A 83 -9.77 -2.73 -5.34
CA ARG A 83 -10.62 -1.79 -4.63
C ARG A 83 -9.84 -0.98 -3.60
N PHE A 84 -8.89 -1.60 -2.88
CA PHE A 84 -8.01 -0.89 -1.95
C PHE A 84 -7.21 0.21 -2.67
N MET A 85 -6.56 -0.12 -3.78
CA MET A 85 -5.81 0.85 -4.57
C MET A 85 -6.69 2.01 -5.05
N ASN A 86 -7.84 1.72 -5.65
CA ASN A 86 -8.78 2.72 -6.15
C ASN A 86 -9.33 3.61 -5.03
N THR A 87 -9.67 3.01 -3.88
CA THR A 87 -10.13 3.76 -2.70
C THR A 87 -9.04 4.69 -2.19
N THR A 88 -7.78 4.23 -2.13
CA THR A 88 -6.63 5.05 -1.72
C THR A 88 -6.44 6.24 -2.67
N VAL A 89 -6.53 6.03 -3.99
CA VAL A 89 -6.46 7.13 -4.98
C VAL A 89 -7.55 8.15 -4.71
N ARG A 90 -8.81 7.72 -4.59
CA ARG A 90 -9.95 8.63 -4.36
C ARG A 90 -9.79 9.46 -3.08
N ILE A 91 -9.37 8.84 -1.99
CA ILE A 91 -9.13 9.55 -0.72
C ILE A 91 -7.97 10.54 -0.89
N THR A 92 -6.87 10.11 -1.50
CA THR A 92 -5.67 10.93 -1.65
C THR A 92 -5.91 12.14 -2.54
N LEU A 93 -6.65 11.98 -3.65
CA LEU A 93 -6.99 13.10 -4.52
C LEU A 93 -7.86 14.16 -3.82
N LYS A 94 -8.71 13.76 -2.86
CA LYS A 94 -9.50 14.70 -2.04
C LYS A 94 -8.66 15.52 -1.06
N LEU A 95 -7.43 15.12 -0.78
CA LEU A 95 -6.51 15.89 0.08
C LEU A 95 -5.84 17.04 -0.65
N ILE A 96 -5.94 17.11 -1.97
CA ILE A 96 -5.34 18.19 -2.76
C ILE A 96 -6.13 19.47 -2.50
N PRO A 97 -5.51 20.55 -2.00
CA PRO A 97 -6.16 21.84 -1.82
C PRO A 97 -6.68 22.41 -3.15
N ASP A 98 -7.79 23.16 -3.12
CA ASP A 98 -8.39 23.76 -4.33
C ASP A 98 -7.39 24.62 -5.11
N SER A 99 -6.55 25.37 -4.41
CA SER A 99 -5.49 26.20 -5.01
C SER A 99 -4.37 25.41 -5.72
N LEU A 100 -4.27 24.10 -5.49
CA LEU A 100 -3.28 23.22 -6.09
C LEU A 100 -3.90 22.19 -7.07
N GLN A 101 -5.18 22.32 -7.41
CA GLN A 101 -5.87 21.38 -8.30
C GLN A 101 -5.27 21.34 -9.71
N THR A 102 -4.67 22.42 -10.19
CA THR A 102 -4.00 22.53 -11.49
C THR A 102 -2.58 21.96 -11.50
N GLN A 103 -2.01 21.69 -10.32
CA GLN A 103 -0.67 21.09 -10.22
C GLN A 103 -0.70 19.63 -10.66
N PRO A 104 0.38 19.13 -11.28
CA PRO A 104 0.48 17.72 -11.67
C PRO A 104 0.45 16.80 -10.45
N VAL A 105 -0.03 15.59 -10.67
CA VAL A 105 0.16 14.45 -9.74
C VAL A 105 1.13 13.48 -10.38
N PHE A 106 1.91 12.76 -9.55
CA PHE A 106 2.87 11.80 -10.05
C PHE A 106 2.49 10.38 -9.63
N LEU A 107 2.62 9.43 -10.54
CA LEU A 107 2.62 8.00 -10.26
C LEU A 107 4.07 7.51 -10.36
N CYS A 108 4.67 7.25 -9.21
CA CYS A 108 6.05 6.78 -9.13
C CYS A 108 6.07 5.26 -9.04
N VAL A 109 6.84 4.64 -9.92
CA VAL A 109 7.05 3.18 -9.96
C VAL A 109 8.46 2.88 -9.50
N ASP A 110 8.58 1.94 -8.57
CA ASP A 110 9.86 1.45 -8.09
C ASP A 110 9.79 -0.06 -7.82
N ASP A 111 10.94 -0.70 -7.71
CA ASP A 111 11.01 -2.08 -7.26
C ASP A 111 11.81 -2.21 -5.96
N THR A 112 11.36 -3.10 -5.11
CA THR A 112 11.99 -3.39 -3.82
C THR A 112 12.30 -4.86 -3.72
N MET A 113 13.52 -5.18 -3.32
CA MET A 113 13.97 -6.56 -3.13
C MET A 113 14.00 -6.91 -1.65
N VAL A 114 13.42 -8.07 -1.32
CA VAL A 114 13.43 -8.62 0.04
C VAL A 114 14.18 -9.92 0.04
N SER A 115 15.36 -9.92 0.64
CA SER A 115 16.20 -11.13 0.75
C SER A 115 15.50 -12.25 1.53
N LYS A 116 15.68 -13.48 1.07
CA LYS A 116 15.18 -14.70 1.72
C LYS A 116 16.29 -15.72 1.86
N PHE A 117 16.33 -16.34 3.02
CA PHE A 117 17.24 -17.45 3.29
C PHE A 117 16.52 -18.77 3.04
N GLY A 118 17.11 -19.63 2.20
CA GLY A 118 16.53 -20.91 1.80
C GLY A 118 15.81 -20.89 0.46
N THR A 119 15.50 -22.09 -0.04
CA THR A 119 14.96 -22.30 -1.40
C THR A 119 13.49 -22.74 -1.42
N LYS A 120 12.86 -22.89 -0.25
CA LYS A 120 11.49 -23.46 -0.12
C LYS A 120 10.37 -22.42 -0.22
N PHE A 121 10.69 -21.15 -0.35
CA PHE A 121 9.66 -20.11 -0.51
C PHE A 121 9.21 -20.02 -1.97
N GLU A 122 7.91 -19.96 -2.19
CA GLU A 122 7.37 -19.73 -3.54
C GLU A 122 7.89 -18.41 -4.13
N ASN A 123 8.18 -18.42 -5.44
CA ASN A 123 8.64 -17.26 -6.20
C ASN A 123 9.96 -16.62 -5.72
N VAL A 124 10.73 -17.29 -4.87
CA VAL A 124 12.11 -16.89 -4.59
C VAL A 124 12.94 -17.06 -5.84
N SER A 125 13.75 -16.08 -6.15
CA SER A 125 14.63 -16.12 -7.29
C SER A 125 15.95 -15.41 -7.01
N LYS A 126 16.97 -15.74 -7.81
CA LYS A 126 18.21 -14.98 -7.85
C LYS A 126 17.94 -13.65 -8.53
N LEU A 127 18.12 -12.57 -7.80
CA LEU A 127 17.86 -11.19 -8.22
C LEU A 127 19.20 -10.45 -8.29
N PHE A 128 19.33 -9.57 -9.29
CA PHE A 128 20.48 -8.67 -9.36
C PHE A 128 20.20 -7.46 -8.46
N ASP A 129 21.11 -7.21 -7.53
CA ASP A 129 21.04 -6.08 -6.60
C ASP A 129 22.09 -5.04 -6.98
N HIS A 130 21.64 -3.92 -7.51
CA HIS A 130 22.51 -2.80 -7.90
C HIS A 130 23.19 -2.10 -6.71
N ALA A 131 22.62 -2.27 -5.50
CA ALA A 131 23.11 -1.67 -4.27
C ALA A 131 24.00 -2.61 -3.44
N ALA A 132 24.18 -3.86 -3.89
CA ALA A 132 24.95 -4.84 -3.14
C ALA A 132 26.43 -4.50 -3.11
N HIS A 133 26.98 -4.35 -1.92
CA HIS A 133 28.41 -4.15 -1.66
C HIS A 133 29.09 -5.43 -1.12
N ASN A 134 28.46 -6.60 -1.28
CA ASN A 134 28.89 -7.86 -0.64
C ASN A 134 29.67 -8.82 -1.57
N GLY A 135 30.22 -8.30 -2.67
CA GLY A 135 31.07 -9.07 -3.60
C GLY A 135 30.31 -9.98 -4.58
N SER A 136 29.00 -10.16 -4.43
CA SER A 136 28.19 -10.92 -5.36
C SER A 136 26.97 -10.13 -5.80
N ASN A 137 26.92 -9.18 -6.56
CA ASN A 137 25.74 -8.36 -7.00
C ASN A 137 24.42 -9.13 -7.17
N TYR A 138 24.22 -10.19 -6.41
CA TYR A 138 23.04 -11.07 -6.46
C TYR A 138 22.58 -11.44 -5.06
N LEU A 139 21.25 -11.43 -4.87
CA LEU A 139 20.60 -11.97 -3.68
C LEU A 139 19.50 -12.95 -4.07
N ASN A 140 19.22 -13.90 -3.20
CA ASN A 140 18.02 -14.73 -3.29
C ASN A 140 16.89 -14.01 -2.55
N GLY A 141 15.75 -13.83 -3.20
CA GLY A 141 14.66 -13.13 -2.56
C GLY A 141 13.43 -12.96 -3.45
N HIS A 142 12.52 -12.16 -2.93
CA HIS A 142 11.36 -11.66 -3.66
C HIS A 142 11.63 -10.25 -4.18
N CYS A 143 11.13 -9.96 -5.36
CA CYS A 143 11.06 -8.60 -5.90
C CYS A 143 9.60 -8.16 -5.92
N PHE A 144 9.33 -6.97 -5.39
CA PHE A 144 8.02 -6.34 -5.41
C PHE A 144 8.07 -5.08 -6.24
N VAL A 145 7.16 -4.95 -7.18
CA VAL A 145 6.93 -3.71 -7.91
C VAL A 145 5.91 -2.89 -7.10
N SER A 146 6.25 -1.64 -6.84
CA SER A 146 5.41 -0.70 -6.10
C SER A 146 4.94 0.44 -7.00
N VAL A 147 3.73 0.95 -6.71
CA VAL A 147 3.21 2.18 -7.28
C VAL A 147 2.86 3.13 -6.15
N MET A 148 3.40 4.34 -6.20
CA MET A 148 3.13 5.42 -5.26
C MET A 148 2.44 6.58 -5.98
N LEU A 149 1.43 7.17 -5.35
CA LEU A 149 0.79 8.41 -5.78
C LEU A 149 1.39 9.58 -5.00
N CYS A 150 1.94 10.56 -5.72
CA CYS A 150 2.43 11.80 -5.13
C CYS A 150 1.50 12.94 -5.50
N VAL A 151 0.91 13.58 -4.48
CA VAL A 151 -0.06 14.66 -4.63
C VAL A 151 0.47 15.98 -4.06
N PRO A 152 0.17 17.14 -4.70
CA PRO A 152 0.64 18.42 -4.20
C PRO A 152 -0.13 18.81 -2.92
N VAL A 153 0.64 19.28 -1.94
CA VAL A 153 0.12 19.78 -0.66
C VAL A 153 0.89 21.04 -0.25
N TRP A 154 0.30 21.86 0.60
CA TRP A 154 1.02 22.96 1.21
C TRP A 154 1.90 22.45 2.36
N ASN A 155 3.18 22.78 2.31
CA ASN A 155 4.09 22.63 3.44
C ASN A 155 4.60 24.04 3.81
N ARG A 156 4.00 24.63 4.83
CA ARG A 156 4.11 26.06 5.14
C ARG A 156 3.70 26.87 3.90
N ASP A 157 4.53 27.71 3.35
CA ASP A 157 4.21 28.55 2.19
C ASP A 157 4.75 28.00 0.86
N LYS A 158 5.13 26.71 0.83
CA LYS A 158 5.72 26.07 -0.36
C LYS A 158 4.89 24.85 -0.78
N VAL A 159 4.77 24.67 -2.09
CA VAL A 159 4.23 23.42 -2.63
C VAL A 159 5.20 22.28 -2.36
N SER A 160 4.70 21.22 -1.77
CA SER A 160 5.40 19.97 -1.52
C SER A 160 4.57 18.81 -2.05
N TYR A 161 5.12 17.59 -2.05
CA TYR A 161 4.39 16.42 -2.52
C TYR A 161 4.29 15.38 -1.41
N LEU A 162 3.05 15.00 -1.10
CA LEU A 162 2.75 13.88 -0.21
C LEU A 162 2.76 12.59 -1.02
N SER A 163 3.63 11.65 -0.64
CA SER A 163 3.73 10.34 -1.28
C SER A 163 2.90 9.32 -0.52
N VAL A 164 1.97 8.67 -1.23
CA VAL A 164 1.05 7.66 -0.69
C VAL A 164 1.23 6.36 -1.45
N PRO A 165 1.62 5.25 -0.80
CA PRO A 165 1.72 3.96 -1.47
C PRO A 165 0.34 3.46 -1.88
N LEU A 166 0.17 3.11 -3.16
CA LEU A 166 -1.07 2.53 -3.67
C LEU A 166 -1.07 1.02 -3.52
N GLY A 167 0.07 0.37 -3.75
CA GLY A 167 0.17 -1.07 -3.61
C GLY A 167 1.50 -1.64 -4.06
N TYR A 168 1.66 -2.92 -3.76
CA TYR A 168 2.83 -3.72 -4.10
C TYR A 168 2.38 -5.00 -4.77
N ARG A 169 3.05 -5.43 -5.85
CA ARG A 169 2.84 -6.74 -6.47
C ARG A 169 4.15 -7.50 -6.57
N MET A 170 4.12 -8.76 -6.14
CA MET A 170 5.27 -9.64 -6.25
C MET A 170 5.52 -10.01 -7.71
N TRP A 171 6.75 -9.76 -8.18
CA TRP A 171 7.17 -10.16 -9.50
C TRP A 171 7.47 -11.66 -9.56
N GLN A 172 6.74 -12.38 -10.39
CA GLN A 172 6.81 -13.84 -10.54
C GLN A 172 7.56 -14.30 -11.79
N LYS A 173 8.25 -13.40 -12.50
CA LYS A 173 8.95 -13.66 -13.78
C LYS A 173 8.06 -14.14 -14.93
N LYS A 174 6.73 -14.04 -14.80
CA LYS A 174 5.76 -14.35 -15.87
C LYS A 174 5.63 -13.20 -16.87
N GLU A 175 5.94 -12.01 -16.45
CA GLU A 175 5.89 -10.75 -17.18
C GLU A 175 7.07 -9.88 -16.78
N SER A 176 7.36 -8.83 -17.51
CA SER A 176 8.36 -7.85 -17.10
C SER A 176 7.86 -7.01 -15.91
N LYS A 177 8.78 -6.43 -15.14
CA LYS A 177 8.41 -5.50 -14.05
C LYS A 177 7.63 -4.30 -14.56
N LEU A 178 7.94 -3.82 -15.78
CA LEU A 178 7.25 -2.71 -16.43
C LEU A 178 5.81 -3.08 -16.82
N GLU A 179 5.57 -4.27 -17.35
CA GLU A 179 4.22 -4.76 -17.65
C GLU A 179 3.38 -4.89 -16.38
N LEU A 180 3.98 -5.40 -15.29
CA LEU A 180 3.34 -5.49 -13.99
C LEU A 180 2.98 -4.08 -13.47
N ALA A 181 3.90 -3.12 -13.52
CA ALA A 181 3.65 -1.72 -13.17
C ALA A 181 2.55 -1.10 -14.04
N ALA A 182 2.62 -1.30 -15.35
CA ALA A 182 1.63 -0.78 -16.29
C ALA A 182 0.23 -1.36 -16.02
N SER A 183 0.14 -2.63 -15.60
CA SER A 183 -1.14 -3.24 -15.20
C SER A 183 -1.71 -2.58 -13.93
N MET A 184 -0.87 -2.27 -12.94
CA MET A 184 -1.27 -1.57 -11.71
C MET A 184 -1.72 -0.14 -12.00
N ILE A 185 -1.00 0.58 -12.87
CA ILE A 185 -1.35 1.94 -13.28
C ILE A 185 -2.68 1.95 -14.04
N ARG A 186 -2.85 1.09 -15.05
CA ARG A 186 -4.11 1.00 -15.80
C ARG A 186 -5.31 0.75 -14.93
N GLN A 187 -5.14 -0.02 -13.86
CA GLN A 187 -6.18 -0.30 -12.90
C GLN A 187 -6.68 0.95 -12.16
N VAL A 188 -5.77 1.87 -11.79
CA VAL A 188 -6.12 3.08 -11.02
C VAL A 188 -6.45 4.29 -11.89
N MET A 189 -6.07 4.28 -13.18
CA MET A 189 -6.31 5.40 -14.11
C MET A 189 -7.75 5.90 -14.16
N PRO A 190 -8.80 5.04 -14.08
CA PRO A 190 -10.19 5.52 -14.06
C PRO A 190 -10.50 6.49 -12.91
N GLU A 191 -9.77 6.42 -11.81
CA GLU A 191 -10.00 7.30 -10.64
C GLU A 191 -9.48 8.74 -10.85
N PHE A 192 -8.69 8.98 -11.91
CA PHE A 192 -8.07 10.27 -12.21
C PHE A 192 -8.87 11.13 -13.21
N HIS A 193 -10.17 10.84 -13.42
CA HIS A 193 -10.98 11.55 -14.40
C HIS A 193 -11.07 13.08 -14.20
N SER A 194 -10.82 13.56 -12.99
CA SER A 194 -10.80 15.01 -12.66
C SER A 194 -9.40 15.63 -12.76
N LYS A 195 -8.36 14.89 -13.15
CA LYS A 195 -6.99 15.38 -13.25
C LYS A 195 -6.52 15.43 -14.70
N ASP A 196 -6.03 16.62 -15.12
CA ASP A 196 -5.54 16.83 -16.49
C ASP A 196 -4.06 16.51 -16.64
N HIS A 197 -3.28 16.62 -15.56
CA HIS A 197 -1.84 16.42 -15.57
C HIS A 197 -1.42 15.27 -14.65
N ILE A 198 -1.19 14.10 -15.23
CA ILE A 198 -0.66 12.91 -14.55
C ILE A 198 0.70 12.60 -15.18
N ILE A 199 1.73 12.52 -14.35
CA ILE A 199 3.10 12.20 -14.78
C ILE A 199 3.49 10.87 -14.18
N ILE A 200 3.95 9.93 -15.02
CA ILE A 200 4.45 8.63 -14.58
C ILE A 200 5.97 8.71 -14.50
N LEU A 201 6.51 8.44 -13.32
CA LEU A 201 7.95 8.38 -13.05
C LEU A 201 8.37 6.92 -12.81
N LEU A 202 9.34 6.46 -13.59
CA LEU A 202 9.95 5.14 -13.41
C LEU A 202 11.36 5.31 -12.85
N MET A 203 11.69 4.64 -11.75
CA MET A 203 13.03 4.70 -11.14
C MET A 203 14.14 4.04 -11.98
N VAL A 204 13.82 3.49 -13.15
CA VAL A 204 14.78 2.89 -14.11
C VAL A 204 15.29 3.93 -15.13
N GLY A 205 15.44 5.19 -14.74
CA GLY A 205 16.15 6.19 -15.54
C GLY A 205 15.39 6.79 -16.72
N ALA A 206 14.09 6.57 -16.87
CA ALA A 206 13.29 7.15 -17.94
C ALA A 206 12.05 7.89 -17.38
N LEU A 207 11.92 9.15 -17.78
CA LEU A 207 10.73 9.97 -17.52
C LEU A 207 9.70 9.68 -18.62
N TYR A 208 8.54 9.14 -18.24
CA TYR A 208 7.40 9.01 -19.15
C TYR A 208 6.31 9.99 -18.72
N CYS A 209 5.92 10.89 -19.63
CA CYS A 209 4.77 11.77 -19.47
C CYS A 209 3.52 11.09 -20.05
N TYR A 210 2.50 10.84 -19.24
CA TYR A 210 1.18 10.46 -19.72
C TYR A 210 0.34 11.73 -19.95
N ARG A 211 -0.07 11.97 -21.21
CA ARG A 211 -1.07 12.98 -21.55
C ARG A 211 -2.40 12.30 -21.82
N LYS A 212 -3.43 12.68 -21.06
CA LYS A 212 -4.78 12.13 -21.14
C LYS A 212 -5.40 12.18 -22.55
N ASN A 213 -4.97 13.14 -23.39
CA ASN A 213 -5.50 13.34 -24.75
C ASN A 213 -4.89 12.42 -25.83
N GLU A 214 -3.83 11.67 -25.55
CA GLU A 214 -3.15 10.88 -26.56
C GLU A 214 -3.22 9.37 -26.33
N ASN A 215 -3.75 8.88 -25.20
CA ASN A 215 -3.80 7.46 -24.81
C ASN A 215 -2.47 6.70 -25.02
N LYS A 216 -1.34 7.41 -25.02
CA LYS A 216 0.00 6.84 -25.22
C LYS A 216 0.88 7.15 -24.02
N ILE A 217 1.59 6.12 -23.56
CA ILE A 217 2.78 6.27 -22.71
C ILE A 217 3.92 6.59 -23.69
N VAL A 218 4.49 7.77 -23.59
CA VAL A 218 5.62 8.23 -24.39
C VAL A 218 6.87 8.17 -23.55
#